data_27aa402ddc78928db5e05d6e7be98fc6
#
_entry.id   27aa402ddc78928db5e05d6e7be98fc6
#
_cell.length_a   1.000
_cell.length_b   1.000
_cell.length_c   1.000
_cell.angle_alpha   90.00
_cell.angle_beta   90.00
_cell.angle_gamma   90.00
#
_symmetry.space_group_name_H-M   'P 1'
#
loop_
_entity.id
_entity.type
_entity.pdbx_description
1 polymer ?
#
loop_
_entity_poly.entity_id
_entity_poly.type
_entity_poly.pdbx_seq_one_letter_code
_entity_poly.pdbx_strand_id
1 'polypeptide(L)'
;MTLSRLTAALAVTVALGLGACATSIPADQVRAPQPTKPVDLERFYSGRWLEVARLPMRITDGCVAAATEYVIVSPTRVDLRDTCRQGGVDGDERAVGAAGVILDPGFNARLRAPYFGGFVTWEYWVLDHADDYRWFISADPRFEKLWIYTRTPPSPSELSALVDRARALGYDVSRLEFPETAS
;
A
#
# COMPACT_ATOMS: atom_id res chain seq x y z
N MET A 1 75.36 -17.74 3.11
CA MET A 1 74.31 -17.71 2.07
C MET A 1 72.99 -18.25 2.70
N THR A 2 72.15 -17.40 3.21
CA THR A 2 70.94 -17.79 3.85
C THR A 2 69.77 -17.18 3.06
N LEU A 3 68.97 -18.03 2.38
CA LEU A 3 67.77 -17.63 1.64
C LEU A 3 66.61 -17.41 2.64
N SER A 4 66.16 -16.18 2.71
CA SER A 4 64.90 -15.83 3.43
C SER A 4 63.70 -16.14 2.53
N ARG A 5 62.81 -17.01 2.99
CA ARG A 5 61.53 -17.30 2.32
C ARG A 5 60.47 -16.31 2.86
N LEU A 6 60.01 -15.38 2.01
CA LEU A 6 58.83 -14.58 2.26
C LEU A 6 57.59 -15.43 1.97
N THR A 7 56.80 -15.71 3.00
CA THR A 7 55.45 -16.27 2.86
C THR A 7 54.47 -15.11 2.75
N ALA A 8 53.90 -14.95 1.57
CA ALA A 8 52.80 -14.02 1.37
C ALA A 8 51.48 -14.65 1.87
N ALA A 9 50.90 -14.09 2.92
CA ALA A 9 49.58 -14.48 3.39
C ALA A 9 48.50 -13.78 2.55
N LEU A 10 47.70 -14.56 1.81
CA LEU A 10 46.57 -14.09 1.04
C LEU A 10 45.37 -13.97 1.98
N ALA A 11 45.00 -12.75 2.34
CA ALA A 11 43.79 -12.49 3.10
C ALA A 11 42.57 -12.52 2.15
N VAL A 12 41.77 -13.58 2.24
CA VAL A 12 40.48 -13.67 1.54
C VAL A 12 39.42 -12.95 2.39
N THR A 13 39.05 -11.76 1.99
CA THR A 13 37.89 -11.04 2.56
C THR A 13 36.61 -11.61 1.97
N VAL A 14 35.92 -12.45 2.74
CA VAL A 14 34.55 -12.89 2.42
C VAL A 14 33.62 -11.73 2.74
N ALA A 15 33.15 -11.02 1.72
CA ALA A 15 32.06 -10.05 1.85
C ALA A 15 30.74 -10.82 2.03
N LEU A 16 30.27 -10.93 3.26
CA LEU A 16 28.90 -11.39 3.56
C LEU A 16 27.94 -10.30 3.07
N GLY A 17 27.45 -10.46 1.84
CA GLY A 17 26.31 -9.69 1.34
C GLY A 17 25.07 -10.08 2.13
N LEU A 18 24.67 -9.24 3.08
CA LEU A 18 23.33 -9.28 3.67
C LEU A 18 22.33 -8.86 2.58
N GLY A 19 21.98 -9.81 1.72
CA GLY A 19 20.83 -9.70 0.85
C GLY A 19 19.60 -9.63 1.73
N ALA A 20 19.05 -8.43 1.94
CA ALA A 20 17.70 -8.29 2.48
C ALA A 20 16.77 -9.05 1.52
N CYS A 21 16.34 -10.25 1.91
CA CYS A 21 15.28 -10.97 1.23
C CYS A 21 13.99 -10.15 1.36
N ALA A 22 13.78 -9.23 0.43
CA ALA A 22 12.47 -8.67 0.20
C ALA A 22 11.61 -9.84 -0.29
N THR A 23 10.82 -10.44 0.60
CA THR A 23 9.87 -11.50 0.26
C THR A 23 8.80 -10.91 -0.63
N SER A 24 9.03 -10.91 -1.93
CA SER A 24 8.01 -10.62 -2.93
C SER A 24 7.00 -11.78 -2.94
N ILE A 25 5.73 -11.45 -3.18
CA ILE A 25 4.71 -12.49 -3.39
C ILE A 25 5.13 -13.32 -4.61
N PRO A 26 5.10 -14.66 -4.52
CA PRO A 26 5.41 -15.53 -5.64
C PRO A 26 4.53 -15.19 -6.86
N ALA A 27 5.13 -15.20 -8.05
CA ALA A 27 4.45 -14.79 -9.28
C ALA A 27 3.21 -15.62 -9.59
N ASP A 28 3.18 -16.90 -9.19
CA ASP A 28 2.04 -17.81 -9.31
C ASP A 28 0.87 -17.48 -8.37
N GLN A 29 1.09 -16.64 -7.36
CA GLN A 29 0.07 -16.14 -6.43
C GLN A 29 -0.49 -14.76 -6.81
N VAL A 30 0.10 -14.10 -7.81
CA VAL A 30 -0.41 -12.83 -8.31
C VAL A 30 -1.66 -13.07 -9.15
N ARG A 31 -2.77 -12.41 -8.79
CA ARG A 31 -4.06 -12.49 -9.47
C ARG A 31 -4.58 -11.11 -9.88
N ALA A 32 -4.16 -10.04 -9.16
CA ALA A 32 -4.57 -8.69 -9.47
C ALA A 32 -4.05 -8.26 -10.86
N PRO A 33 -4.80 -7.43 -11.59
CA PRO A 33 -4.29 -6.77 -12.79
C PRO A 33 -3.01 -6.01 -12.46
N GLN A 34 -2.07 -6.00 -13.39
CA GLN A 34 -0.87 -5.19 -13.21
C GLN A 34 -1.23 -3.69 -13.27
N PRO A 35 -0.68 -2.86 -12.37
CA PRO A 35 -0.83 -1.41 -12.53
C PRO A 35 -0.31 -0.96 -13.89
N THR A 36 -1.11 -0.20 -14.62
CA THR A 36 -0.79 0.28 -15.98
C THR A 36 -0.60 1.78 -16.05
N LYS A 37 -0.93 2.49 -14.98
CA LYS A 37 -0.87 3.95 -14.89
C LYS A 37 0.17 4.36 -13.85
N PRO A 38 1.18 5.18 -14.21
CA PRO A 38 2.17 5.64 -13.26
C PRO A 38 1.55 6.60 -12.23
N VAL A 39 2.10 6.58 -11.03
CA VAL A 39 1.67 7.40 -9.91
C VAL A 39 2.70 8.50 -9.67
N ASP A 40 2.27 9.75 -9.66
CA ASP A 40 3.10 10.88 -9.24
C ASP A 40 3.31 10.80 -7.71
N LEU A 41 4.57 10.71 -7.30
CA LEU A 41 4.95 10.50 -5.92
C LEU A 41 4.39 11.58 -4.99
N GLU A 42 4.59 12.85 -5.35
CA GLU A 42 4.29 13.98 -4.48
C GLU A 42 2.78 14.23 -4.39
N ARG A 43 2.06 14.06 -5.49
CA ARG A 43 0.62 14.29 -5.54
C ARG A 43 -0.17 13.16 -4.88
N PHE A 44 0.33 11.94 -4.97
CA PHE A 44 -0.38 10.76 -4.47
C PHE A 44 -0.04 10.46 -3.02
N TYR A 45 1.26 10.32 -2.69
CA TYR A 45 1.71 9.96 -1.34
C TYR A 45 1.83 11.19 -0.41
N SER A 46 0.78 11.99 -0.38
CA SER A 46 0.68 13.17 0.46
C SER A 46 -0.71 13.32 1.05
N GLY A 47 -0.79 13.82 2.27
CA GLY A 47 -2.03 14.15 2.95
C GLY A 47 -2.95 12.95 3.17
N ARG A 48 -4.24 13.23 3.33
CA ARG A 48 -5.26 12.26 3.74
C ARG A 48 -6.09 11.75 2.57
N TRP A 49 -6.41 10.46 2.64
CA TRP A 49 -7.32 9.76 1.76
C TRP A 49 -8.45 9.13 2.59
N LEU A 50 -9.69 9.41 2.25
CA LEU A 50 -10.87 8.81 2.86
C LEU A 50 -11.15 7.46 2.20
N GLU A 51 -11.29 6.41 2.98
CA GLU A 51 -11.74 5.11 2.49
C GLU A 51 -13.26 5.15 2.32
N VAL A 52 -13.73 4.99 1.08
CA VAL A 52 -15.16 5.10 0.74
C VAL A 52 -15.79 3.78 0.34
N ALA A 53 -14.98 2.78 -0.01
CA ALA A 53 -15.41 1.41 -0.18
C ALA A 53 -14.25 0.44 0.02
N ARG A 54 -14.55 -0.78 0.48
CA ARG A 54 -13.58 -1.87 0.64
C ARG A 54 -14.23 -3.24 0.52
N LEU A 55 -13.46 -4.27 0.23
CA LEU A 55 -13.87 -5.64 0.53
C LEU A 55 -13.71 -5.91 2.03
N PRO A 56 -14.61 -6.71 2.64
CA PRO A 56 -14.57 -7.02 4.07
C PRO A 56 -13.23 -7.64 4.52
N MET A 57 -12.74 -7.19 5.67
CA MET A 57 -11.54 -7.73 6.31
C MET A 57 -11.72 -7.76 7.82
N ARG A 58 -11.26 -8.82 8.48
CA ARG A 58 -11.39 -8.95 9.95
C ARG A 58 -10.74 -7.80 10.73
N ILE A 59 -9.67 -7.21 10.20
CA ILE A 59 -8.98 -6.10 10.85
C ILE A 59 -9.80 -4.80 10.83
N THR A 60 -10.76 -4.70 9.90
CA THR A 60 -11.65 -3.54 9.79
C THR A 60 -13.02 -3.77 10.41
N ASP A 61 -13.22 -4.90 11.11
CA ASP A 61 -14.49 -5.18 11.79
C ASP A 61 -14.83 -4.05 12.78
N GLY A 62 -16.03 -3.51 12.67
CA GLY A 62 -16.51 -2.38 13.48
C GLY A 62 -15.95 -1.02 13.08
N CYS A 63 -15.19 -0.93 12.00
CA CYS A 63 -14.68 0.33 11.47
C CYS A 63 -15.78 1.06 10.67
N VAL A 64 -16.30 2.12 11.24
CA VAL A 64 -17.40 2.92 10.66
C VAL A 64 -16.85 3.93 9.64
N ALA A 65 -15.73 4.58 9.94
CA ALA A 65 -15.06 5.51 9.03
C ALA A 65 -13.55 5.28 9.06
N ALA A 66 -12.93 5.27 7.89
CA ALA A 66 -11.51 5.00 7.76
C ALA A 66 -10.81 6.01 6.84
N ALA A 67 -9.53 6.20 7.08
CA ALA A 67 -8.68 7.01 6.23
C ALA A 67 -7.22 6.55 6.33
N THR A 68 -6.45 6.82 5.26
CA THR A 68 -5.00 6.67 5.23
C THR A 68 -4.35 8.02 5.01
N GLU A 69 -3.32 8.32 5.78
CA GLU A 69 -2.46 9.50 5.61
C GLU A 69 -1.07 9.05 5.18
N TYR A 70 -0.50 9.75 4.19
CA TYR A 70 0.85 9.49 3.70
C TYR A 70 1.76 10.68 3.95
N VAL A 71 3.02 10.37 4.31
CA VAL A 71 4.11 11.34 4.41
C VAL A 71 5.33 10.80 3.66
N ILE A 72 5.82 11.53 2.68
CA ILE A 72 7.02 11.16 1.92
C ILE A 72 8.26 11.32 2.81
N VAL A 73 9.02 10.25 2.95
CA VAL A 73 10.31 10.24 3.67
C VAL A 73 11.49 10.34 2.70
N SER A 74 11.37 9.66 1.55
CA SER A 74 12.36 9.68 0.47
C SER A 74 11.70 9.24 -0.84
N PRO A 75 12.40 9.30 -2.00
CA PRO A 75 11.83 8.85 -3.27
C PRO A 75 11.33 7.39 -3.30
N THR A 76 11.73 6.58 -2.33
CA THR A 76 11.35 5.15 -2.25
C THR A 76 10.67 4.77 -0.93
N ARG A 77 10.46 5.74 -0.02
CA ARG A 77 9.89 5.47 1.31
C ARG A 77 8.82 6.48 1.66
N VAL A 78 7.70 5.97 2.16
CA VAL A 78 6.59 6.77 2.67
C VAL A 78 6.16 6.22 4.02
N ASP A 79 5.93 7.09 4.99
CA ASP A 79 5.22 6.70 6.20
C ASP A 79 3.72 6.77 5.92
N LEU A 80 3.00 5.78 6.43
CA LEU A 80 1.55 5.76 6.35
C LEU A 80 0.94 5.58 7.73
N ARG A 81 -0.21 6.20 7.93
CA ARG A 81 -1.02 6.11 9.13
C ARG A 81 -2.46 5.80 8.71
N ASP A 82 -2.89 4.58 9.01
CA ASP A 82 -4.27 4.16 8.80
C ASP A 82 -5.08 4.44 10.06
N THR A 83 -6.24 5.04 9.89
CA THR A 83 -7.17 5.38 10.97
C THR A 83 -8.50 4.72 10.78
N CYS A 84 -9.16 4.42 11.88
CA CYS A 84 -10.48 3.82 11.91
C CYS A 84 -11.29 4.41 13.08
N ARG A 85 -12.49 4.91 12.81
CA ARG A 85 -13.48 5.31 13.81
C ARG A 85 -14.39 4.14 14.16
N GLN A 86 -14.58 3.90 15.45
CA GLN A 86 -15.43 2.82 15.95
C GLN A 86 -16.65 3.35 16.67
N GLY A 87 -17.80 2.71 16.45
CA GLY A 87 -19.07 3.10 17.10
C GLY A 87 -19.80 4.27 16.46
N GLY A 88 -19.19 4.96 15.49
CA GLY A 88 -19.75 6.09 14.75
C GLY A 88 -18.64 6.97 14.16
N VAL A 89 -19.00 7.94 13.32
CA VAL A 89 -18.06 8.88 12.69
C VAL A 89 -17.31 9.75 13.71
N ASP A 90 -17.96 10.03 14.84
CA ASP A 90 -17.38 10.78 15.98
C ASP A 90 -16.86 9.84 17.09
N GLY A 91 -16.86 8.53 16.84
CA GLY A 91 -16.41 7.52 17.78
C GLY A 91 -14.90 7.49 17.99
N ASP A 92 -14.46 6.58 18.85
CA ASP A 92 -13.05 6.43 19.20
C ASP A 92 -12.18 6.14 17.96
N GLU A 93 -11.13 6.93 17.77
CA GLU A 93 -10.16 6.70 16.71
C GLU A 93 -9.12 5.67 17.14
N ARG A 94 -8.96 4.64 16.35
CA ARG A 94 -7.81 3.74 16.37
C ARG A 94 -6.91 4.03 15.19
N ALA A 95 -5.60 3.96 15.40
CA ALA A 95 -4.63 4.19 14.35
C ALA A 95 -3.53 3.13 14.37
N VAL A 96 -3.04 2.79 13.20
CA VAL A 96 -1.84 1.98 13.01
C VAL A 96 -0.97 2.62 11.94
N GLY A 97 0.34 2.56 12.13
CA GLY A 97 1.30 3.11 11.17
C GLY A 97 2.20 2.03 10.58
N ALA A 98 2.75 2.33 9.43
CA ALA A 98 3.80 1.53 8.81
C ALA A 98 4.80 2.42 8.04
N ALA A 99 6.06 1.97 7.98
CA ALA A 99 7.09 2.57 7.12
C ALA A 99 7.07 1.86 5.77
N GLY A 100 6.34 2.42 4.82
CA GLY A 100 6.13 1.84 3.50
C GLY A 100 7.35 1.98 2.59
N VAL A 101 7.52 0.99 1.71
CA VAL A 101 8.56 0.97 0.67
C VAL A 101 7.88 0.89 -0.70
N ILE A 102 8.22 1.83 -1.59
CA ILE A 102 7.78 1.81 -2.98
C ILE A 102 8.60 0.74 -3.72
N LEU A 103 7.92 -0.21 -4.34
CA LEU A 103 8.54 -1.38 -4.96
C LEU A 103 8.95 -1.15 -6.41
N ASP A 104 8.37 -0.15 -7.06
CA ASP A 104 8.57 0.22 -8.46
C ASP A 104 8.90 1.72 -8.62
N PRO A 105 10.07 2.17 -8.09
CA PRO A 105 10.45 3.58 -8.14
C PRO A 105 10.39 4.16 -9.56
N GLY A 106 9.80 5.35 -9.69
CA GLY A 106 9.55 6.00 -10.98
C GLY A 106 8.19 5.65 -11.58
N PHE A 107 7.62 4.47 -11.31
CA PHE A 107 6.24 4.14 -11.61
C PHE A 107 5.34 4.36 -10.39
N ASN A 108 5.84 4.04 -9.19
CA ASN A 108 5.31 4.32 -7.85
C ASN A 108 3.91 3.76 -7.57
N ALA A 109 3.46 2.76 -8.30
CA ALA A 109 2.11 2.20 -8.15
C ALA A 109 2.05 1.01 -7.18
N ARG A 110 3.18 0.57 -6.64
CA ARG A 110 3.26 -0.58 -5.72
C ARG A 110 3.95 -0.18 -4.42
N LEU A 111 3.22 -0.34 -3.33
CA LEU A 111 3.69 -0.03 -1.98
C LEU A 111 3.68 -1.29 -1.13
N ARG A 112 4.75 -1.55 -0.39
CA ARG A 112 4.80 -2.57 0.67
C ARG A 112 4.82 -1.89 2.02
N ALA A 113 3.91 -2.27 2.89
CA ALA A 113 3.73 -1.70 4.22
C ALA A 113 3.86 -2.79 5.31
N PRO A 114 4.95 -2.80 6.09
CA PRO A 114 5.13 -3.69 7.24
C PRO A 114 4.48 -3.05 8.47
N TYR A 115 3.42 -3.64 8.97
CA TYR A 115 2.72 -3.25 10.19
C TYR A 115 3.23 -4.03 11.40
N PHE A 116 3.03 -3.49 12.60
CA PHE A 116 3.34 -4.15 13.87
C PHE A 116 4.78 -4.69 13.95
N GLY A 117 5.75 -3.87 13.52
CA GLY A 117 7.15 -4.29 13.50
C GLY A 117 7.48 -5.34 12.42
N GLY A 118 6.62 -5.49 11.41
CA GLY A 118 6.81 -6.44 10.32
C GLY A 118 6.11 -7.78 10.49
N PHE A 119 5.36 -7.97 11.61
CA PHE A 119 4.58 -9.21 11.80
C PHE A 119 3.47 -9.38 10.76
N VAL A 120 2.96 -8.27 10.22
CA VAL A 120 1.99 -8.25 9.12
C VAL A 120 2.55 -7.35 8.03
N THR A 121 2.70 -7.88 6.84
CA THR A 121 3.15 -7.11 5.68
C THR A 121 2.10 -7.18 4.58
N TRP A 122 1.65 -6.01 4.13
CA TRP A 122 0.74 -5.90 3.00
C TRP A 122 1.41 -5.20 1.82
N GLU A 123 1.00 -5.61 0.63
CA GLU A 123 1.29 -4.89 -0.60
C GLU A 123 0.01 -4.25 -1.11
N TYR A 124 0.12 -2.99 -1.51
CA TYR A 124 -0.93 -2.19 -2.11
C TYR A 124 -0.54 -1.84 -3.53
N TRP A 125 -1.35 -2.21 -4.47
CA TRP A 125 -1.18 -1.88 -5.88
C TRP A 125 -2.25 -0.87 -6.30
N VAL A 126 -1.83 0.30 -6.77
CA VAL A 126 -2.75 1.30 -7.33
C VAL A 126 -3.13 0.86 -8.73
N LEU A 127 -4.33 0.33 -8.88
CA LEU A 127 -4.83 -0.22 -10.15
C LEU A 127 -5.39 0.84 -11.07
N ASP A 128 -6.00 1.88 -10.51
CA ASP A 128 -6.52 3.04 -11.26
C ASP A 128 -6.57 4.27 -10.36
N HIS A 129 -6.48 5.46 -10.95
CA HIS A 129 -6.61 6.74 -10.24
C HIS A 129 -7.06 7.85 -11.19
N ALA A 130 -7.67 8.90 -10.64
CA ALA A 130 -7.95 10.11 -11.39
C ALA A 130 -6.66 10.85 -11.78
N ASP A 131 -6.65 11.55 -12.90
CA ASP A 131 -5.50 12.35 -13.36
C ASP A 131 -5.21 13.53 -12.41
N ASP A 132 -6.24 14.02 -11.74
CA ASP A 132 -6.16 15.07 -10.72
C ASP A 132 -5.93 14.51 -9.31
N TYR A 133 -5.82 13.19 -9.13
CA TYR A 133 -5.65 12.51 -7.84
C TYR A 133 -6.77 12.77 -6.83
N ARG A 134 -8.01 12.95 -7.27
CA ARG A 134 -9.16 13.06 -6.36
C ARG A 134 -9.67 11.72 -5.85
N TRP A 135 -9.37 10.62 -6.53
CA TRP A 135 -9.68 9.26 -6.13
C TRP A 135 -8.64 8.26 -6.64
N PHE A 136 -8.58 7.09 -6.00
CA PHE A 136 -7.87 5.92 -6.52
C PHE A 136 -8.52 4.61 -6.07
N ILE A 137 -8.20 3.54 -6.80
CA ILE A 137 -8.56 2.16 -6.50
C ILE A 137 -7.28 1.37 -6.25
N SER A 138 -7.20 0.73 -5.08
CA SER A 138 -6.07 -0.08 -4.68
C SER A 138 -6.48 -1.51 -4.39
N ALA A 139 -5.56 -2.44 -4.59
CA ALA A 139 -5.74 -3.87 -4.36
C ALA A 139 -4.51 -4.51 -3.72
N ASP A 140 -4.68 -5.69 -3.15
CA ASP A 140 -3.55 -6.58 -2.89
C ASP A 140 -3.21 -7.39 -4.14
N PRO A 141 -1.96 -7.87 -4.29
CA PRO A 141 -1.56 -8.62 -5.47
C PRO A 141 -2.28 -9.96 -5.65
N ARG A 142 -2.88 -10.53 -4.60
CA ARG A 142 -3.67 -11.78 -4.67
C ARG A 142 -5.09 -11.58 -5.18
N PHE A 143 -5.51 -10.32 -5.34
CA PHE A 143 -6.86 -9.95 -5.76
C PHE A 143 -7.95 -10.33 -4.73
N GLU A 144 -7.57 -10.40 -3.46
CA GLU A 144 -8.46 -10.75 -2.35
C GLU A 144 -9.00 -9.53 -1.62
N LYS A 145 -8.30 -8.38 -1.76
CA LYS A 145 -8.63 -7.12 -1.12
C LYS A 145 -8.76 -6.01 -2.15
N LEU A 146 -9.66 -5.10 -1.86
CA LEU A 146 -9.88 -3.88 -2.62
C LEU A 146 -10.17 -2.76 -1.66
N TRP A 147 -9.67 -1.58 -1.99
CA TRP A 147 -9.98 -0.31 -1.34
C TRP A 147 -10.24 0.75 -2.41
N ILE A 148 -11.24 1.58 -2.17
CA ILE A 148 -11.54 2.77 -2.97
C ILE A 148 -11.37 3.98 -2.04
N TYR A 149 -10.58 4.92 -2.48
CA TYR A 149 -10.27 6.13 -1.72
C TYR A 149 -10.61 7.39 -2.49
N THR A 150 -11.00 8.43 -1.75
CA THR A 150 -11.22 9.78 -2.30
C THR A 150 -10.59 10.84 -1.41
N ARG A 151 -10.32 12.02 -1.96
CA ARG A 151 -9.81 13.16 -1.16
C ARG A 151 -10.90 13.82 -0.33
N THR A 152 -12.12 13.82 -0.84
CA THR A 152 -13.30 14.40 -0.20
C THR A 152 -14.45 13.41 -0.25
N PRO A 153 -15.47 13.53 0.63
CA PRO A 153 -16.66 12.69 0.55
C PRO A 153 -17.26 12.73 -0.86
N PRO A 154 -17.43 11.59 -1.54
CA PRO A 154 -18.00 11.56 -2.90
C PRO A 154 -19.50 11.75 -2.87
N SER A 155 -20.06 12.32 -3.94
CA SER A 155 -21.49 12.24 -4.20
C SER A 155 -21.92 10.80 -4.49
N PRO A 156 -23.22 10.45 -4.34
CA PRO A 156 -23.71 9.11 -4.66
C PRO A 156 -23.39 8.67 -6.11
N SER A 157 -23.42 9.59 -7.06
CA SER A 157 -23.10 9.31 -8.47
C SER A 157 -21.60 9.06 -8.68
N GLU A 158 -20.73 9.80 -7.99
CA GLU A 158 -19.28 9.57 -8.03
C GLU A 158 -18.93 8.22 -7.42
N LEU A 159 -19.50 7.90 -6.25
CA LEU A 159 -19.28 6.60 -5.62
C LEU A 159 -19.74 5.45 -6.53
N SER A 160 -20.93 5.56 -7.14
CA SER A 160 -21.42 4.57 -8.12
C SER A 160 -20.44 4.38 -9.28
N ALA A 161 -19.92 5.47 -9.84
CA ALA A 161 -18.95 5.39 -10.93
C ALA A 161 -17.62 4.71 -10.51
N LEU A 162 -17.18 4.90 -9.27
CA LEU A 162 -16.00 4.23 -8.72
C LEU A 162 -16.24 2.73 -8.51
N VAL A 163 -17.43 2.35 -8.05
CA VAL A 163 -17.84 0.93 -7.95
C VAL A 163 -17.88 0.27 -9.32
N ASP A 164 -18.38 0.97 -10.35
CA ASP A 164 -18.40 0.44 -11.72
C ASP A 164 -16.99 0.23 -12.27
N ARG A 165 -16.03 1.11 -11.94
CA ARG A 165 -14.61 0.92 -12.27
C ARG A 165 -14.03 -0.31 -11.57
N ALA A 166 -14.32 -0.50 -10.29
CA ALA A 166 -13.87 -1.69 -9.56
C ALA A 166 -14.44 -2.98 -10.18
N ARG A 167 -15.72 -2.95 -10.62
CA ARG A 167 -16.32 -4.06 -11.37
C ARG A 167 -15.62 -4.31 -12.71
N ALA A 168 -15.27 -3.26 -13.43
CA ALA A 168 -14.54 -3.38 -14.70
C ALA A 168 -13.13 -3.94 -14.53
N LEU A 169 -12.51 -3.76 -13.35
CA LEU A 169 -11.25 -4.39 -12.95
C LEU A 169 -11.42 -5.88 -12.60
N GLY A 170 -12.65 -6.40 -12.54
CA GLY A 170 -12.96 -7.81 -12.28
C GLY A 170 -13.36 -8.16 -10.84
N TYR A 171 -13.60 -7.15 -9.98
CA TYR A 171 -14.02 -7.39 -8.60
C TYR A 171 -15.49 -7.75 -8.47
N ASP A 172 -15.80 -8.64 -7.54
CA ASP A 172 -17.18 -8.86 -7.07
C ASP A 172 -17.58 -7.71 -6.13
N VAL A 173 -18.16 -6.68 -6.74
CA VAL A 173 -18.59 -5.47 -6.03
C VAL A 173 -19.83 -5.66 -5.16
N SER A 174 -20.52 -6.80 -5.24
CA SER A 174 -21.67 -7.11 -4.38
C SER A 174 -21.27 -7.28 -2.91
N ARG A 175 -19.98 -7.48 -2.64
CA ARG A 175 -19.40 -7.69 -1.32
C ARG A 175 -18.81 -6.42 -0.70
N LEU A 176 -18.87 -5.28 -1.40
CA LEU A 176 -18.30 -4.04 -0.89
C LEU A 176 -19.01 -3.55 0.36
N GLU A 177 -18.23 -3.16 1.35
CA GLU A 177 -18.64 -2.33 2.47
C GLU A 177 -18.38 -0.86 2.12
N PHE A 178 -19.22 0.04 2.63
CA PHE A 178 -19.13 1.47 2.41
C PHE A 178 -18.98 2.19 3.74
N PRO A 179 -17.74 2.45 4.19
CA PRO A 179 -17.49 3.25 5.38
C PRO A 179 -18.07 4.64 5.24
N GLU A 180 -18.53 5.19 6.35
CA GLU A 180 -18.92 6.59 6.40
C GLU A 180 -17.68 7.48 6.25
N THR A 181 -17.86 8.67 5.71
CA THR A 181 -16.77 9.63 5.58
C THR A 181 -16.82 10.63 6.71
N ALA A 182 -15.92 10.53 7.68
CA ALA A 182 -15.74 11.57 8.68
C ALA A 182 -15.08 12.80 8.02
N SER A 183 -15.69 13.95 8.20
CA SER A 183 -15.20 15.26 7.72
C SER A 183 -13.99 15.75 8.54
#